data_068051a95b17209761b857bc1e96791b
#
_entry.id   068051a95b17209761b857bc1e96791b
#
_cell.length_a   1.000
_cell.length_b   1.000
_cell.length_c   1.000
_cell.angle_alpha   90.00
_cell.angle_beta   90.00
_cell.angle_gamma   90.00
#
_symmetry.space_group_name_H-M   'P 1'
#
loop_
_entity.id
_entity.type
_entity.pdbx_description
1 polymer ?
#
loop_
_entity_poly.entity_id
_entity_poly.type
_entity_poly.pdbx_seq_one_letter_code
_entity_poly.pdbx_strand_id
1 'polypeptide(L)'
;MNRTFLVIFLFHISLASVACLPLINVESQPIVSEIPTATNTPIPTKVWFPPTATYTPLPASSRLITPTIETNTNYSSKIFSDNFTDPKNWELGTFADGIIAIGNNELTLAVKKERGYLFSIREQTNLSDFYAEISARPSICRGEDEYGFLFRYSSPGDFYRFSITCNGQYRIDRLFEGQASSPQPFTISGSIPPGAPSESRIAVIARGKEMQFFINDEHLTSISDPTLGNGNIGVFVRAAGEDDVTVSYSNLDVYEID
;
A
#
# COMPACT_ATOMS: atom_id res chain seq x y z
N MET A 1 16.75 4.38 59.90
CA MET A 1 16.86 2.95 60.31
C MET A 1 17.25 2.18 59.05
N ASN A 2 18.49 1.68 59.04
CA ASN A 2 19.16 0.96 57.95
C ASN A 2 18.47 -0.36 57.62
N ARG A 3 18.50 -0.75 56.33
CA ARG A 3 18.76 -2.14 55.94
C ARG A 3 19.19 -2.19 54.45
N THR A 4 20.49 -2.30 54.33
CA THR A 4 21.26 -2.71 53.17
C THR A 4 20.98 -4.19 52.87
N PHE A 5 20.58 -4.56 51.65
CA PHE A 5 20.63 -5.95 51.17
C PHE A 5 21.69 -6.08 50.11
N LEU A 6 22.78 -6.74 50.50
CA LEU A 6 23.89 -7.19 49.66
C LEU A 6 23.47 -8.53 49.04
N VAL A 7 23.38 -8.64 47.71
CA VAL A 7 23.22 -9.91 47.00
C VAL A 7 24.53 -10.24 46.28
N ILE A 8 25.18 -11.28 46.79
CA ILE A 8 26.40 -11.88 46.24
C ILE A 8 26.00 -12.79 45.09
N PHE A 9 26.48 -12.51 43.87
CA PHE A 9 26.36 -13.41 42.72
C PHE A 9 27.60 -14.29 42.63
N LEU A 10 27.41 -15.59 42.87
CA LEU A 10 28.41 -16.63 42.70
C LEU A 10 28.66 -16.93 41.24
N PHE A 11 29.92 -16.75 40.82
CA PHE A 11 30.45 -17.14 39.51
C PHE A 11 30.62 -18.65 39.45
N HIS A 12 29.92 -19.33 38.55
CA HIS A 12 30.21 -20.73 38.23
C HIS A 12 31.11 -20.76 36.97
N ILE A 13 32.35 -21.16 37.19
CA ILE A 13 33.31 -21.49 36.16
C ILE A 13 33.01 -22.92 35.67
N SER A 14 32.59 -23.04 34.40
CA SER A 14 32.39 -24.32 33.72
C SER A 14 33.63 -24.67 32.94
N LEU A 15 34.27 -25.79 33.33
CA LEU A 15 35.49 -26.35 32.75
C LEU A 15 35.15 -26.96 31.39
N ALA A 16 35.77 -26.49 30.33
CA ALA A 16 35.69 -27.07 28.99
C ALA A 16 36.60 -28.29 28.90
N SER A 17 36.03 -29.45 28.66
CA SER A 17 36.71 -30.71 28.36
C SER A 17 37.14 -30.75 26.90
N VAL A 18 38.44 -30.83 26.67
CA VAL A 18 39.06 -31.05 25.35
C VAL A 18 38.89 -32.52 24.99
N ALA A 19 38.11 -32.81 23.97
CA ALA A 19 38.02 -34.15 23.37
C ALA A 19 39.10 -34.30 22.27
N CYS A 20 40.06 -35.20 22.48
CA CYS A 20 40.99 -35.67 21.45
C CYS A 20 40.23 -36.50 20.41
N LEU A 21 40.33 -36.11 19.14
CA LEU A 21 39.93 -36.92 17.98
C LEU A 21 41.10 -37.81 17.53
N PRO A 22 40.92 -39.08 17.19
CA PRO A 22 41.93 -39.94 16.65
C PRO A 22 42.23 -39.58 15.17
N LEU A 23 43.53 -39.52 14.83
CA LEU A 23 44.02 -39.40 13.48
C LEU A 23 43.71 -40.68 12.69
N ILE A 24 42.82 -40.55 11.69
CA ILE A 24 42.60 -41.59 10.71
C ILE A 24 43.70 -41.49 9.65
N ASN A 25 44.60 -42.52 9.60
CA ASN A 25 45.54 -42.71 8.52
C ASN A 25 44.75 -43.09 7.25
N VAL A 26 44.69 -42.19 6.30
CA VAL A 26 44.21 -42.49 4.95
C VAL A 26 45.37 -42.99 4.12
N GLU A 27 45.34 -44.29 3.88
CA GLU A 27 46.25 -44.97 2.95
C GLU A 27 45.93 -44.53 1.54
N SER A 28 46.89 -43.87 0.86
CA SER A 28 46.71 -43.37 -0.50
C SER A 28 46.79 -44.51 -1.50
N GLN A 29 45.69 -44.87 -2.08
CA GLN A 29 45.65 -45.76 -3.26
C GLN A 29 46.07 -44.94 -4.52
N PRO A 30 46.83 -45.57 -5.44
CA PRO A 30 47.23 -44.91 -6.67
C PRO A 30 46.05 -44.72 -7.58
N ILE A 31 45.75 -43.46 -7.92
CA ILE A 31 44.73 -43.11 -8.92
C ILE A 31 45.30 -43.50 -10.30
N VAL A 32 44.72 -44.54 -10.88
CA VAL A 32 44.92 -44.82 -12.31
C VAL A 32 44.18 -43.74 -13.09
N SER A 33 44.93 -42.83 -13.66
CA SER A 33 44.40 -41.79 -14.53
C SER A 33 44.05 -42.41 -15.88
N GLU A 34 42.74 -42.67 -16.08
CA GLU A 34 42.23 -42.97 -17.42
C GLU A 34 42.23 -41.68 -18.23
N ILE A 35 43.04 -41.68 -19.30
CA ILE A 35 43.07 -40.58 -20.27
C ILE A 35 41.72 -40.61 -21.03
N PRO A 36 40.90 -39.57 -20.94
CA PRO A 36 39.67 -39.55 -21.70
C PRO A 36 39.98 -39.47 -23.21
N THR A 37 39.53 -40.46 -23.95
CA THR A 37 39.56 -40.46 -25.42
C THR A 37 38.73 -39.27 -25.91
N ALA A 38 39.34 -38.36 -26.65
CA ALA A 38 38.70 -37.22 -27.26
C ALA A 38 37.60 -37.69 -28.23
N THR A 39 36.37 -37.63 -27.84
CA THR A 39 35.20 -37.80 -28.73
C THR A 39 35.11 -36.53 -29.58
N ASN A 40 35.23 -36.66 -30.91
CA ASN A 40 35.00 -35.56 -31.85
C ASN A 40 33.54 -35.12 -31.74
N THR A 41 33.28 -34.10 -30.92
CA THR A 41 31.99 -33.43 -30.88
C THR A 41 31.89 -32.58 -32.14
N PRO A 42 30.83 -32.74 -32.97
CA PRO A 42 30.67 -31.91 -34.16
C PRO A 42 30.55 -30.44 -33.71
N ILE A 43 31.36 -29.59 -34.32
CA ILE A 43 31.29 -28.13 -34.08
C ILE A 43 29.90 -27.65 -34.51
N PRO A 44 29.12 -26.98 -33.63
CA PRO A 44 27.81 -26.48 -34.00
C PRO A 44 27.99 -25.45 -35.13
N THR A 45 27.35 -25.72 -36.27
CA THR A 45 27.31 -24.80 -37.41
C THR A 45 26.65 -23.49 -36.97
N LYS A 46 27.41 -22.38 -37.08
CA LYS A 46 26.92 -21.06 -36.69
C LYS A 46 25.81 -20.68 -37.66
N VAL A 47 24.53 -20.69 -37.21
CA VAL A 47 23.40 -20.21 -38.01
C VAL A 47 23.51 -18.68 -38.08
N TRP A 48 23.84 -18.15 -39.25
CA TRP A 48 24.08 -16.71 -39.47
C TRP A 48 22.81 -15.88 -39.54
N PHE A 49 21.67 -16.52 -39.69
CA PHE A 49 20.40 -15.84 -39.76
C PHE A 49 19.46 -16.43 -38.72
N PRO A 50 19.03 -15.66 -37.69
CA PRO A 50 17.96 -16.13 -36.85
C PRO A 50 16.72 -16.36 -37.76
N PRO A 51 15.91 -17.38 -37.48
CA PRO A 51 14.67 -17.63 -38.22
C PRO A 51 13.84 -16.36 -38.20
N THR A 52 13.46 -15.88 -39.38
CA THR A 52 12.55 -14.72 -39.48
C THR A 52 11.30 -15.07 -38.71
N ALA A 53 10.99 -14.30 -37.65
CA ALA A 53 9.75 -14.48 -36.91
C ALA A 53 8.58 -14.26 -37.87
N THR A 54 7.92 -15.35 -38.25
CA THR A 54 6.67 -15.27 -38.99
C THR A 54 5.65 -14.70 -38.03
N TYR A 55 5.15 -13.52 -38.25
CA TYR A 55 4.05 -12.95 -37.52
C TYR A 55 2.83 -13.87 -37.70
N THR A 56 2.58 -14.73 -36.72
CA THR A 56 1.26 -15.34 -36.62
C THR A 56 0.32 -14.19 -36.21
N PRO A 57 -0.72 -13.87 -36.99
CA PRO A 57 -1.67 -12.86 -36.55
C PRO A 57 -2.28 -13.38 -35.22
N LEU A 58 -2.12 -12.55 -34.18
CA LEU A 58 -2.83 -12.82 -32.94
C LEU A 58 -4.32 -12.96 -33.29
N PRO A 59 -5.01 -13.97 -32.76
CA PRO A 59 -6.46 -14.03 -32.88
C PRO A 59 -6.99 -12.70 -32.38
N ALA A 60 -7.87 -12.07 -33.19
CA ALA A 60 -8.51 -10.83 -32.81
C ALA A 60 -9.07 -11.02 -31.42
N SER A 61 -8.57 -10.22 -30.49
CA SER A 61 -9.04 -10.18 -29.10
C SER A 61 -10.56 -10.00 -29.19
N SER A 62 -11.33 -11.05 -28.97
CA SER A 62 -12.75 -10.89 -28.72
C SER A 62 -12.80 -9.99 -27.51
N ARG A 63 -13.20 -8.74 -27.67
CA ARG A 63 -13.53 -7.86 -26.56
C ARG A 63 -14.52 -8.65 -25.73
N LEU A 64 -14.06 -9.21 -24.62
CA LEU A 64 -14.93 -9.51 -23.53
C LEU A 64 -15.62 -8.17 -23.25
N ILE A 65 -16.91 -8.13 -23.62
CA ILE A 65 -17.78 -7.05 -23.17
C ILE A 65 -17.90 -7.33 -21.66
N THR A 66 -16.92 -6.84 -20.91
CA THR A 66 -17.12 -6.65 -19.46
C THR A 66 -18.37 -5.80 -19.38
N PRO A 67 -19.44 -6.23 -18.72
CA PRO A 67 -20.56 -5.35 -18.52
C PRO A 67 -19.98 -4.13 -17.79
N THR A 68 -19.82 -3.02 -18.50
CA THR A 68 -19.67 -1.73 -17.88
C THR A 68 -20.94 -1.61 -17.05
N ILE A 69 -20.81 -1.76 -15.73
CA ILE A 69 -21.83 -1.30 -14.82
C ILE A 69 -21.85 0.19 -15.11
N GLU A 70 -22.78 0.62 -15.97
CA GLU A 70 -23.10 2.02 -16.08
C GLU A 70 -23.55 2.39 -14.67
N THR A 71 -22.63 2.93 -13.89
CA THR A 71 -22.96 3.67 -12.67
C THR A 71 -23.74 4.88 -13.15
N ASN A 72 -25.03 4.68 -13.37
CA ASN A 72 -25.99 5.74 -13.64
C ASN A 72 -26.21 6.50 -12.31
N THR A 73 -25.10 6.95 -11.72
CA THR A 73 -25.08 7.80 -10.56
C THR A 73 -25.32 9.19 -11.11
N ASN A 74 -26.58 9.61 -11.07
CA ASN A 74 -26.93 11.00 -11.33
C ASN A 74 -26.29 11.84 -10.23
N TYR A 75 -25.09 12.39 -10.52
CA TYR A 75 -24.51 13.43 -9.68
C TYR A 75 -25.40 14.66 -9.82
N SER A 76 -26.06 15.08 -8.73
CA SER A 76 -27.02 16.17 -8.81
C SER A 76 -26.32 17.52 -8.86
N SER A 77 -25.37 17.78 -8.00
CA SER A 77 -24.62 19.03 -7.97
C SER A 77 -23.23 18.86 -7.39
N LYS A 78 -22.28 19.68 -7.85
CA LYS A 78 -20.96 19.75 -7.24
C LYS A 78 -21.05 20.50 -5.92
N ILE A 79 -20.71 19.85 -4.80
CA ILE A 79 -20.65 20.48 -3.48
C ILE A 79 -19.44 21.41 -3.41
N PHE A 80 -18.25 20.89 -3.77
CA PHE A 80 -17.03 21.69 -3.89
C PHE A 80 -15.95 20.96 -4.71
N SER A 81 -14.96 21.75 -5.13
CA SER A 81 -13.65 21.26 -5.61
C SER A 81 -12.56 21.85 -4.73
N ASP A 82 -11.49 21.09 -4.50
CA ASP A 82 -10.30 21.58 -3.82
C ASP A 82 -9.05 21.23 -4.64
N ASN A 83 -8.37 22.26 -5.09
CA ASN A 83 -7.12 22.15 -5.83
C ASN A 83 -5.89 22.47 -4.96
N PHE A 84 -6.07 22.40 -3.63
CA PHE A 84 -5.02 22.58 -2.64
C PHE A 84 -4.26 23.92 -2.75
N THR A 85 -5.00 24.98 -3.04
CA THR A 85 -4.44 26.34 -3.06
C THR A 85 -4.68 27.10 -1.75
N ASP A 86 -5.72 26.74 -0.99
CA ASP A 86 -6.03 27.36 0.32
C ASP A 86 -5.58 26.43 1.47
N PRO A 87 -4.53 26.81 2.21
CA PRO A 87 -4.03 25.98 3.31
C PRO A 87 -4.97 25.93 4.53
N LYS A 88 -5.97 26.81 4.61
CA LYS A 88 -6.86 26.89 5.78
C LYS A 88 -7.85 25.74 5.89
N ASN A 89 -8.06 25.01 4.80
CA ASN A 89 -9.03 23.91 4.76
C ASN A 89 -8.48 22.61 5.33
N TRP A 90 -7.17 22.52 5.57
CA TRP A 90 -6.46 21.29 5.88
C TRP A 90 -5.59 21.43 7.13
N GLU A 91 -5.42 20.35 7.87
CA GLU A 91 -4.49 20.30 8.99
C GLU A 91 -3.05 20.13 8.44
N LEU A 92 -2.23 21.17 8.59
CA LEU A 92 -0.87 21.24 8.07
C LEU A 92 0.14 21.41 9.21
N GLY A 93 1.37 20.96 9.02
CA GLY A 93 2.45 21.19 9.97
C GLY A 93 3.51 20.11 10.01
N THR A 94 4.39 20.25 11.01
CA THR A 94 5.39 19.24 11.35
C THR A 94 4.91 18.48 12.58
N PHE A 95 4.79 17.18 12.44
CA PHE A 95 4.30 16.24 13.46
C PHE A 95 5.42 15.29 13.89
N ALA A 96 5.18 14.51 14.94
CA ALA A 96 6.13 13.51 15.42
C ALA A 96 6.50 12.44 14.38
N ASP A 97 5.56 12.14 13.47
CA ASP A 97 5.72 11.10 12.45
C ASP A 97 6.16 11.63 11.08
N GLY A 98 6.18 12.97 10.89
CA GLY A 98 6.59 13.57 9.62
C GLY A 98 5.99 14.95 9.36
N ILE A 99 5.74 15.28 8.08
CA ILE A 99 5.34 16.61 7.64
C ILE A 99 4.12 16.52 6.73
N ILE A 100 3.18 17.46 6.92
CA ILE A 100 2.04 17.68 6.03
C ILE A 100 2.14 19.11 5.52
N ALA A 101 2.18 19.29 4.20
CA ALA A 101 2.33 20.58 3.57
C ALA A 101 1.55 20.70 2.26
N ILE A 102 1.12 21.90 1.92
CA ILE A 102 0.59 22.27 0.60
C ILE A 102 1.66 22.97 -0.21
N GLY A 103 1.82 22.57 -1.46
CA GLY A 103 2.70 23.21 -2.44
C GLY A 103 2.40 22.70 -3.84
N ASN A 104 2.57 23.56 -4.86
CA ASN A 104 2.31 23.20 -6.26
C ASN A 104 0.90 22.64 -6.53
N ASN A 105 -0.11 23.15 -5.82
CA ASN A 105 -1.50 22.67 -5.88
C ASN A 105 -1.67 21.20 -5.45
N GLU A 106 -0.84 20.75 -4.53
CA GLU A 106 -0.88 19.40 -3.96
C GLU A 106 -0.78 19.47 -2.44
N LEU A 107 -1.49 18.56 -1.77
CA LEU A 107 -1.34 18.27 -0.35
C LEU A 107 -0.41 17.07 -0.21
N THR A 108 0.79 17.28 0.33
CA THR A 108 1.79 16.23 0.48
C THR A 108 1.92 15.81 1.94
N LEU A 109 1.80 14.51 2.17
CA LEU A 109 2.09 13.86 3.44
C LEU A 109 3.39 13.07 3.31
N ALA A 110 4.40 13.41 4.11
CA ALA A 110 5.70 12.75 4.14
C ALA A 110 5.95 12.15 5.52
N VAL A 111 5.72 10.86 5.65
CA VAL A 111 6.04 10.07 6.85
C VAL A 111 7.55 9.82 6.87
N LYS A 112 8.19 10.14 8.00
CA LYS A 112 9.64 10.03 8.22
C LYS A 112 10.00 9.06 9.33
N LYS A 113 9.01 8.64 10.08
CA LYS A 113 9.17 7.74 11.22
C LYS A 113 8.77 6.33 10.84
N GLU A 114 9.56 5.37 11.29
CA GLU A 114 9.22 3.95 11.23
C GLU A 114 7.81 3.71 11.75
N ARG A 115 6.98 3.01 10.96
CA ARG A 115 5.58 2.70 11.26
C ARG A 115 4.73 3.93 11.59
N GLY A 116 5.19 5.10 11.12
CA GLY A 116 4.51 6.38 11.34
C GLY A 116 3.19 6.46 10.57
N TYR A 117 2.32 7.33 11.06
CA TYR A 117 1.00 7.58 10.49
C TYR A 117 0.73 9.09 10.46
N LEU A 118 0.41 9.61 9.30
CA LEU A 118 -0.03 10.99 9.11
C LEU A 118 -1.41 11.00 8.45
N PHE A 119 -2.23 11.94 8.86
CA PHE A 119 -3.51 12.22 8.20
C PHE A 119 -3.81 13.72 8.24
N SER A 120 -4.59 14.18 7.30
CA SER A 120 -5.10 15.53 7.26
C SER A 120 -6.58 15.50 6.94
N ILE A 121 -7.36 16.18 7.75
CA ILE A 121 -8.81 16.26 7.60
C ILE A 121 -9.17 17.60 6.96
N ARG A 122 -10.06 17.56 5.99
CA ARG A 122 -10.71 18.75 5.47
C ARG A 122 -11.90 19.06 6.35
N GLU A 123 -11.74 20.07 7.19
CA GLU A 123 -12.76 20.45 8.15
C GLU A 123 -14.03 21.04 7.49
N GLN A 124 -15.12 21.07 8.26
CA GLN A 124 -16.40 21.68 7.88
C GLN A 124 -17.07 21.08 6.62
N THR A 125 -16.75 19.84 6.27
CA THR A 125 -17.41 19.17 5.14
C THR A 125 -18.68 18.45 5.54
N ASN A 126 -18.69 17.71 6.63
CA ASN A 126 -19.84 16.99 7.23
C ASN A 126 -20.79 16.33 6.21
N LEU A 127 -20.24 15.47 5.38
CA LEU A 127 -20.95 14.80 4.28
C LEU A 127 -21.63 13.52 4.76
N SER A 128 -22.87 13.27 4.29
CA SER A 128 -23.59 12.01 4.49
C SER A 128 -23.66 11.18 3.22
N ASP A 129 -24.36 11.69 2.21
CA ASP A 129 -24.51 11.04 0.91
C ASP A 129 -23.73 11.85 -0.14
N PHE A 130 -22.72 11.22 -0.73
CA PHE A 130 -21.81 11.94 -1.62
C PHE A 130 -21.07 10.98 -2.57
N TYR A 131 -20.60 11.53 -3.66
CA TYR A 131 -19.47 11.02 -4.43
C TYR A 131 -18.27 11.91 -4.17
N ALA A 132 -17.14 11.30 -3.86
CA ALA A 132 -15.86 12.02 -3.74
C ALA A 132 -14.77 11.32 -4.56
N GLU A 133 -13.94 12.11 -5.24
CA GLU A 133 -12.83 11.64 -6.05
C GLU A 133 -11.59 12.48 -5.77
N ILE A 134 -10.43 11.83 -5.68
CA ILE A 134 -9.14 12.48 -5.44
C ILE A 134 -8.02 11.73 -6.16
N SER A 135 -7.05 12.46 -6.73
CA SER A 135 -5.82 11.87 -7.27
C SER A 135 -4.77 11.72 -6.17
N ALA A 136 -4.15 10.55 -6.07
CA ALA A 136 -3.06 10.25 -5.15
C ALA A 136 -1.82 9.82 -5.93
N ARG A 137 -0.68 10.46 -5.64
CA ARG A 137 0.60 10.22 -6.32
C ARG A 137 1.68 9.89 -5.30
N PRO A 138 1.95 8.59 -5.03
CA PRO A 138 3.10 8.20 -4.25
C PRO A 138 4.40 8.48 -5.01
N SER A 139 5.34 9.18 -4.37
CA SER A 139 6.70 9.43 -4.86
C SER A 139 7.74 8.56 -4.17
N ILE A 140 7.46 8.17 -2.91
CA ILE A 140 8.23 7.18 -2.14
C ILE A 140 7.20 6.26 -1.49
N CYS A 141 7.21 4.98 -1.85
CA CYS A 141 6.23 4.01 -1.34
C CYS A 141 6.67 2.59 -1.71
N ARG A 142 6.61 1.65 -0.76
CA ARG A 142 7.08 0.28 -0.96
C ARG A 142 6.21 -0.73 -0.20
N GLY A 143 6.08 -1.91 -0.78
CA GLY A 143 5.45 -3.04 -0.11
C GLY A 143 4.07 -2.71 0.45
N GLU A 144 3.91 -2.87 1.76
CA GLU A 144 2.65 -2.68 2.48
C GLU A 144 2.45 -1.25 3.02
N ASP A 145 3.27 -0.27 2.59
CA ASP A 145 2.97 1.13 2.88
C ASP A 145 1.58 1.48 2.37
N GLU A 146 0.84 2.23 3.16
CA GLU A 146 -0.55 2.54 2.90
C GLU A 146 -0.78 4.03 2.67
N TYR A 147 -1.68 4.34 1.77
CA TYR A 147 -2.21 5.69 1.57
C TYR A 147 -3.68 5.61 1.15
N GLY A 148 -4.39 6.72 1.22
CA GLY A 148 -5.77 6.70 0.76
C GLY A 148 -6.66 7.78 1.35
N PHE A 149 -7.95 7.46 1.46
CA PHE A 149 -9.01 8.39 1.73
C PHE A 149 -9.71 8.08 3.05
N LEU A 150 -9.96 9.12 3.86
CA LEU A 150 -10.77 9.06 5.07
C LEU A 150 -12.11 9.71 4.80
N PHE A 151 -13.18 9.14 5.31
CA PHE A 151 -14.52 9.71 5.15
C PHE A 151 -15.43 9.39 6.33
N ARG A 152 -16.49 10.18 6.45
CA ARG A 152 -17.37 10.17 7.64
C ARG A 152 -16.56 10.27 8.92
N TYR A 153 -15.51 11.09 8.89
CA TYR A 153 -14.64 11.32 10.03
C TYR A 153 -15.33 12.26 11.02
N SER A 154 -15.53 11.82 12.25
CA SER A 154 -16.05 12.63 13.35
C SER A 154 -15.03 12.80 14.49
N SER A 155 -14.14 11.82 14.68
CA SER A 155 -13.07 11.85 15.67
C SER A 155 -11.93 10.90 15.26
N PRO A 156 -10.75 10.95 15.91
CA PRO A 156 -9.68 9.98 15.68
C PRO A 156 -10.06 8.51 15.92
N GLY A 157 -11.18 8.27 16.60
CA GLY A 157 -11.70 6.93 16.88
C GLY A 157 -12.92 6.54 16.04
N ASP A 158 -13.45 7.45 15.19
CA ASP A 158 -14.72 7.25 14.47
C ASP A 158 -14.61 7.74 13.02
N PHE A 159 -14.31 6.84 12.09
CA PHE A 159 -14.22 7.11 10.65
C PHE A 159 -14.18 5.83 9.82
N TYR A 160 -14.41 5.94 8.52
CA TYR A 160 -14.03 4.93 7.54
C TYR A 160 -12.72 5.31 6.86
N ARG A 161 -11.95 4.29 6.50
CA ARG A 161 -10.69 4.41 5.78
C ARG A 161 -10.67 3.49 4.57
N PHE A 162 -10.49 4.08 3.39
CA PHE A 162 -10.18 3.36 2.17
C PHE A 162 -8.68 3.39 1.96
N SER A 163 -8.01 2.27 2.21
CA SER A 163 -6.57 2.09 2.10
C SER A 163 -6.18 1.46 0.77
N ILE A 164 -5.10 1.96 0.19
CA ILE A 164 -4.39 1.41 -0.95
C ILE A 164 -2.97 1.16 -0.51
N THR A 165 -2.39 0.01 -0.91
CA THR A 165 -1.00 -0.33 -0.59
C THR A 165 -0.12 -0.25 -1.82
N CYS A 166 1.19 -0.04 -1.61
CA CYS A 166 2.16 0.05 -2.69
C CYS A 166 2.51 -1.29 -3.34
N ASN A 167 2.00 -2.40 -2.83
CA ASN A 167 2.05 -3.71 -3.48
C ASN A 167 0.74 -4.09 -4.22
N GLY A 168 -0.18 -3.11 -4.44
CA GLY A 168 -1.37 -3.31 -5.27
C GLY A 168 -2.56 -3.94 -4.55
N GLN A 169 -2.68 -3.76 -3.24
CA GLN A 169 -3.85 -4.21 -2.47
C GLN A 169 -4.71 -3.03 -2.05
N TYR A 170 -5.96 -3.31 -1.69
CA TYR A 170 -6.86 -2.35 -1.05
C TYR A 170 -7.55 -2.98 0.15
N ARG A 171 -8.04 -2.12 1.06
CA ARG A 171 -8.79 -2.49 2.26
C ARG A 171 -9.76 -1.39 2.65
N ILE A 172 -10.91 -1.76 3.22
CA ILE A 172 -11.81 -0.82 3.87
C ILE A 172 -11.83 -1.14 5.35
N ASP A 173 -11.44 -0.17 6.15
CA ASP A 173 -11.53 -0.24 7.60
C ASP A 173 -12.61 0.69 8.12
N ARG A 174 -13.22 0.30 9.23
CA ARG A 174 -14.03 1.14 10.08
C ARG A 174 -13.36 1.23 11.44
N LEU A 175 -13.16 2.44 11.93
CA LEU A 175 -12.92 2.70 13.34
C LEU A 175 -14.23 3.20 13.95
N PHE A 176 -14.62 2.61 15.07
CA PHE A 176 -15.78 3.03 15.83
C PHE A 176 -15.50 2.87 17.32
N GLU A 177 -15.68 3.96 18.09
CA GLU A 177 -15.27 4.01 19.52
C GLU A 177 -13.83 3.54 19.75
N GLY A 178 -12.93 3.87 18.81
CA GLY A 178 -11.51 3.46 18.83
C GLY A 178 -11.26 1.98 18.51
N GLN A 179 -12.28 1.19 18.20
CA GLN A 179 -12.16 -0.20 17.79
C GLN A 179 -12.09 -0.32 16.27
N ALA A 180 -11.05 -0.96 15.77
CA ALA A 180 -10.87 -1.19 14.35
C ALA A 180 -11.54 -2.50 13.90
N SER A 181 -12.23 -2.45 12.76
CA SER A 181 -12.72 -3.62 12.03
C SER A 181 -12.50 -3.41 10.53
N SER A 182 -12.40 -4.49 9.76
CA SER A 182 -12.19 -4.42 8.30
C SER A 182 -13.37 -5.06 7.58
N PRO A 183 -14.44 -4.31 7.27
CA PRO A 183 -15.55 -4.79 6.44
C PRO A 183 -15.10 -5.37 5.11
N GLN A 184 -14.03 -4.83 4.53
CA GLN A 184 -13.33 -5.40 3.38
C GLN A 184 -11.86 -5.58 3.76
N PRO A 185 -11.37 -6.83 3.97
CA PRO A 185 -9.97 -7.09 4.26
C PRO A 185 -9.08 -6.86 3.05
N PHE A 186 -7.76 -6.89 3.23
CA PHE A 186 -6.81 -6.72 2.13
C PHE A 186 -7.10 -7.66 0.96
N THR A 187 -7.23 -7.06 -0.21
CA THR A 187 -7.51 -7.74 -1.48
C THR A 187 -6.65 -7.16 -2.58
N ILE A 188 -6.05 -8.01 -3.41
CA ILE A 188 -5.23 -7.60 -4.55
C ILE A 188 -6.15 -7.10 -5.68
N SER A 189 -5.75 -6.00 -6.33
CA SER A 189 -6.42 -5.49 -7.54
C SER A 189 -5.42 -5.10 -8.60
N GLY A 190 -5.68 -5.50 -9.84
CA GLY A 190 -4.91 -5.07 -11.01
C GLY A 190 -5.08 -3.61 -11.39
N SER A 191 -6.12 -2.92 -10.84
CA SER A 191 -6.37 -1.50 -11.08
C SER A 191 -5.45 -0.58 -10.29
N ILE A 192 -4.73 -1.12 -9.30
CA ILE A 192 -3.81 -0.38 -8.46
C ILE A 192 -2.38 -0.55 -8.99
N PRO A 193 -1.77 0.49 -9.58
CA PRO A 193 -0.38 0.40 -10.04
C PRO A 193 0.55 0.21 -8.83
N PRO A 194 1.40 -0.83 -8.83
CA PRO A 194 2.30 -1.09 -7.72
C PRO A 194 3.49 -0.13 -7.70
N GLY A 195 3.97 0.17 -6.49
CA GLY A 195 5.20 0.94 -6.25
C GLY A 195 5.05 2.45 -6.46
N ALA A 196 6.21 3.12 -6.48
CA ALA A 196 6.36 4.54 -6.75
C ALA A 196 7.50 4.75 -7.77
N PRO A 197 7.41 5.78 -8.65
CA PRO A 197 6.29 6.70 -8.78
C PRO A 197 5.08 6.07 -9.50
N SER A 198 3.89 6.37 -9.02
CA SER A 198 2.64 5.96 -9.66
C SER A 198 1.55 7.01 -9.39
N GLU A 199 0.39 6.85 -10.00
CA GLU A 199 -0.77 7.69 -9.74
C GLU A 199 -2.02 6.83 -9.73
N SER A 200 -2.95 7.13 -8.81
CA SER A 200 -4.24 6.48 -8.71
C SER A 200 -5.31 7.52 -8.44
N ARG A 201 -6.43 7.42 -9.15
CA ARG A 201 -7.63 8.16 -8.85
C ARG A 201 -8.49 7.31 -7.91
N ILE A 202 -8.69 7.80 -6.71
CA ILE A 202 -9.44 7.14 -5.64
C ILE A 202 -10.84 7.75 -5.61
N ALA A 203 -11.89 6.93 -5.69
CA ALA A 203 -13.24 7.43 -5.56
C ALA A 203 -14.11 6.60 -4.62
N VAL A 204 -15.04 7.28 -3.94
CA VAL A 204 -15.99 6.69 -3.02
C VAL A 204 -17.39 7.25 -3.32
N ILE A 205 -18.37 6.36 -3.47
CA ILE A 205 -19.79 6.69 -3.41
C ILE A 205 -20.31 6.22 -2.06
N ALA A 206 -20.88 7.11 -1.26
CA ALA A 206 -21.54 6.78 0.00
C ALA A 206 -23.00 7.22 -0.07
N ARG A 207 -23.94 6.28 0.09
CA ARG A 207 -25.38 6.52 0.09
C ARG A 207 -26.03 5.75 1.25
N GLY A 208 -26.44 6.47 2.30
CA GLY A 208 -26.91 5.84 3.53
C GLY A 208 -25.88 4.86 4.07
N LYS A 209 -26.26 3.58 4.19
CA LYS A 209 -25.36 2.51 4.63
C LYS A 209 -24.56 1.85 3.49
N GLU A 210 -24.90 2.10 2.23
CA GLU A 210 -24.25 1.48 1.07
C GLU A 210 -23.08 2.35 0.62
N MET A 211 -21.91 1.74 0.47
CA MET A 211 -20.69 2.41 0.05
C MET A 211 -20.00 1.62 -1.05
N GLN A 212 -19.56 2.31 -2.11
CA GLN A 212 -18.87 1.72 -3.26
C GLN A 212 -17.50 2.37 -3.42
N PHE A 213 -16.51 1.58 -3.81
CA PHE A 213 -15.11 1.99 -3.87
C PHE A 213 -14.54 1.73 -5.24
N PHE A 214 -13.83 2.73 -5.77
CA PHE A 214 -13.28 2.71 -7.12
C PHE A 214 -11.82 3.16 -7.12
N ILE A 215 -11.05 2.58 -8.04
CA ILE A 215 -9.70 3.04 -8.40
C ILE A 215 -9.63 3.14 -9.93
N ASN A 216 -9.20 4.29 -10.44
CA ASN A 216 -9.04 4.55 -11.85
C ASN A 216 -10.32 4.22 -12.65
N ASP A 217 -11.49 4.59 -12.12
CA ASP A 217 -12.85 4.31 -12.62
C ASP A 217 -13.28 2.83 -12.56
N GLU A 218 -12.43 1.94 -12.08
CA GLU A 218 -12.79 0.54 -11.90
C GLU A 218 -13.40 0.30 -10.53
N HIS A 219 -14.60 -0.31 -10.50
CA HIS A 219 -15.27 -0.70 -9.27
C HIS A 219 -14.51 -1.85 -8.59
N LEU A 220 -14.09 -1.66 -7.34
CA LEU A 220 -13.35 -2.67 -6.57
C LEU A 220 -14.27 -3.50 -5.68
N THR A 221 -15.12 -2.83 -4.91
CA THR A 221 -15.98 -3.48 -3.91
C THR A 221 -17.13 -2.58 -3.47
N SER A 222 -18.11 -3.19 -2.85
CA SER A 222 -19.19 -2.48 -2.15
C SER A 222 -19.35 -3.08 -0.76
N ILE A 223 -19.63 -2.23 0.22
CA ILE A 223 -19.95 -2.66 1.59
C ILE A 223 -21.28 -2.04 2.03
N SER A 224 -21.93 -2.68 2.98
CA SER A 224 -23.14 -2.16 3.64
C SER A 224 -22.86 -2.05 5.14
N ASP A 225 -22.75 -0.83 5.64
CA ASP A 225 -22.42 -0.57 7.05
C ASP A 225 -23.13 0.71 7.55
N PRO A 226 -24.08 0.60 8.51
CA PRO A 226 -24.84 1.73 9.03
C PRO A 226 -24.18 2.48 10.19
N THR A 227 -22.96 2.10 10.60
CA THR A 227 -22.38 2.54 11.87
C THR A 227 -22.10 4.05 11.91
N LEU A 228 -21.51 4.60 10.85
CA LEU A 228 -21.21 6.03 10.74
C LEU A 228 -22.00 6.63 9.57
N GLY A 229 -22.82 7.63 9.85
CA GLY A 229 -23.74 8.19 8.85
C GLY A 229 -23.21 9.40 8.12
N ASN A 230 -22.38 10.22 8.77
CA ASN A 230 -21.85 11.47 8.22
C ASN A 230 -20.52 11.86 8.88
N GLY A 231 -19.85 12.84 8.33
CA GLY A 231 -18.60 13.38 8.87
C GLY A 231 -17.75 14.05 7.81
N ASN A 232 -16.56 14.44 8.23
CA ASN A 232 -15.57 15.08 7.37
C ASN A 232 -14.87 14.05 6.48
N ILE A 233 -14.18 14.57 5.46
CA ILE A 233 -13.28 13.80 4.61
C ILE A 233 -11.82 14.15 4.89
N GLY A 234 -10.92 13.28 4.50
CA GLY A 234 -9.49 13.49 4.68
C GLY A 234 -8.65 12.51 3.87
N VAL A 235 -7.35 12.65 4.02
CA VAL A 235 -6.36 11.76 3.42
C VAL A 235 -5.37 11.29 4.48
N PHE A 236 -4.70 10.17 4.22
CA PHE A 236 -3.71 9.64 5.14
C PHE A 236 -2.57 8.94 4.40
N VAL A 237 -1.45 8.79 5.10
CA VAL A 237 -0.28 8.00 4.70
C VAL A 237 0.25 7.24 5.92
N ARG A 238 0.62 5.98 5.73
CA ARG A 238 1.17 5.11 6.76
C ARG A 238 2.39 4.36 6.24
N ALA A 239 3.50 4.44 6.95
CA ALA A 239 4.63 3.57 6.74
C ALA A 239 4.38 2.19 7.38
N ALA A 240 4.53 1.11 6.63
CA ALA A 240 4.43 -0.24 7.14
C ALA A 240 5.73 -0.72 7.81
N GLY A 241 6.87 -0.17 7.39
CA GLY A 241 8.22 -0.53 7.83
C GLY A 241 9.05 0.67 8.29
N GLU A 242 10.35 0.55 8.05
CA GLU A 242 11.37 1.54 8.45
C GLU A 242 11.61 2.64 7.40
N ASP A 243 11.15 2.43 6.16
CA ASP A 243 11.36 3.36 5.05
C ASP A 243 10.42 4.57 5.12
N ASP A 244 10.88 5.69 4.58
CA ASP A 244 10.06 6.89 4.35
C ASP A 244 8.94 6.60 3.35
N VAL A 245 7.78 7.24 3.57
CA VAL A 245 6.66 7.20 2.62
C VAL A 245 6.21 8.63 2.31
N THR A 246 6.07 8.95 1.03
CA THR A 246 5.63 10.28 0.61
C THR A 246 4.57 10.16 -0.48
N VAL A 247 3.40 10.75 -0.23
CA VAL A 247 2.28 10.79 -1.17
C VAL A 247 1.75 12.21 -1.29
N SER A 248 1.53 12.65 -2.52
CA SER A 248 0.88 13.92 -2.85
C SER A 248 -0.54 13.66 -3.34
N TYR A 249 -1.47 14.49 -2.89
CA TYR A 249 -2.89 14.47 -3.26
C TYR A 249 -3.25 15.72 -4.04
N SER A 250 -4.07 15.56 -5.09
CA SER A 250 -4.53 16.66 -5.95
C SER A 250 -5.95 16.40 -6.45
N ASN A 251 -6.60 17.44 -6.99
CA ASN A 251 -7.89 17.34 -7.68
C ASN A 251 -8.97 16.64 -6.85
N LEU A 252 -9.28 17.16 -5.66
CA LEU A 252 -10.41 16.67 -4.87
C LEU A 252 -11.71 17.28 -5.39
N ASP A 253 -12.59 16.45 -5.90
CA ASP A 253 -13.95 16.82 -6.30
C ASP A 253 -14.99 16.08 -5.46
N VAL A 254 -16.02 16.80 -4.99
CA VAL A 254 -17.11 16.25 -4.20
C VAL A 254 -18.44 16.69 -4.77
N TYR A 255 -19.34 15.70 -4.92
CA TYR A 255 -20.66 15.89 -5.49
C TYR A 255 -21.73 15.33 -4.56
N GLU A 256 -22.88 15.95 -4.57
CA GLU A 256 -24.10 15.43 -3.96
C GLU A 256 -24.65 14.28 -4.83
N ILE A 257 -25.20 13.28 -4.18
CA ILE A 257 -25.90 12.19 -4.85
C ILE A 257 -27.32 12.09 -4.32
N ASP A 258 -28.30 11.91 -5.21
CA ASP A 258 -29.70 11.75 -4.89
C ASP A 258 -30.06 10.33 -4.39
#